data_598b2b81c62cbc8871efea35b0e00172
#
_entry.id   598b2b81c62cbc8871efea35b0e00172
#
_cell.length_a   1.000
_cell.length_b   1.000
_cell.length_c   1.000
_cell.angle_alpha   90.00
_cell.angle_beta   90.00
_cell.angle_gamma   90.00
#
_symmetry.space_group_name_H-M   'P 1'
#
loop_
_entity.id
_entity.type
_entity.pdbx_description
1 polymer ?
#
loop_
_entity_poly.entity_id
_entity_poly.type
_entity_poly.pdbx_seq_one_letter_code
_entity_poly.pdbx_strand_id
1 'polypeptide(L)'
;MWTETTREKYRRDELRYASDTRPGEWAQIAPLLPARRRLGRPRERDLRTIVDAILYLLWTGCQWRALPHEFPPRSTVQGYFYRWRDNGTWQRINAQLVARARQRQGRELTPSAGIIDSQSVATTESGGPRGVDAGKRIKGRKRHIVTDTEGFLLAVRVHAANIQDPHGAVAVLRALRQAFPKLRHIFADRVYRGPQLLNALADCGPWTIEIVQRPPGVKGFQLLPRRWVVERSLAWLGRSRRLAKDFEATIASATAWVLLANLRLLSRRLATA
;
A
#
# COMPACT_ATOMS: atom_id res chain seq x y z
N MET A 1 1.70 25.41 3.91
CA MET A 1 0.93 25.51 5.18
C MET A 1 -0.52 25.15 4.90
N TRP A 2 -1.22 24.46 5.81
CA TRP A 2 -2.64 24.13 5.61
C TRP A 2 -3.48 25.40 5.76
N THR A 3 -4.25 25.74 4.74
CA THR A 3 -5.24 26.83 4.79
C THR A 3 -6.47 26.40 5.60
N GLU A 4 -7.28 27.36 6.04
CA GLU A 4 -8.54 27.10 6.76
C GLU A 4 -9.46 26.17 5.94
N THR A 5 -9.66 26.47 4.67
CA THR A 5 -10.44 25.66 3.71
C THR A 5 -9.89 24.23 3.61
N THR A 6 -8.58 24.06 3.64
CA THR A 6 -7.97 22.72 3.61
C THR A 6 -8.21 21.99 4.93
N ARG A 7 -8.10 22.68 6.07
CA ARG A 7 -8.37 22.09 7.39
C ARG A 7 -9.81 21.63 7.48
N GLU A 8 -10.77 22.46 7.09
CA GLU A 8 -12.19 22.17 7.10
C GLU A 8 -12.54 20.97 6.22
N LYS A 9 -12.01 20.93 4.99
CA LYS A 9 -12.18 19.78 4.07
C LYS A 9 -11.71 18.45 4.66
N TYR A 10 -10.67 18.46 5.48
CA TYR A 10 -10.09 17.24 6.07
C TYR A 10 -10.52 17.02 7.54
N ARG A 11 -11.32 17.93 8.10
CA ARG A 11 -11.91 17.78 9.44
C ARG A 11 -12.79 16.53 9.48
N ARG A 12 -12.76 15.81 10.59
CA ARG A 12 -13.48 14.55 10.80
C ARG A 12 -14.08 14.48 12.21
N ASP A 13 -14.42 15.65 12.76
CA ASP A 13 -14.91 15.80 14.13
C ASP A 13 -16.30 15.19 14.31
N GLU A 14 -17.04 15.00 13.21
CA GLU A 14 -18.34 14.35 13.17
C GLU A 14 -18.29 12.85 13.35
N LEU A 15 -17.10 12.24 13.27
CA LEU A 15 -16.92 10.81 13.40
C LEU A 15 -16.52 10.45 14.83
N ARG A 16 -16.91 9.25 15.30
CA ARG A 16 -16.48 8.72 16.60
C ARG A 16 -14.96 8.69 16.72
N TYR A 17 -14.29 8.22 15.65
CA TYR A 17 -12.84 8.26 15.50
C TYR A 17 -12.48 8.83 14.13
N ALA A 18 -11.42 9.64 14.05
CA ALA A 18 -10.95 10.21 12.77
C ALA A 18 -10.52 9.13 11.73
N SER A 19 -10.40 7.89 12.15
CA SER A 19 -10.13 6.72 11.30
C SER A 19 -11.39 6.09 10.70
N ASP A 20 -12.56 6.30 11.28
CA ASP A 20 -13.83 5.70 10.83
C ASP A 20 -14.17 6.15 9.41
N THR A 21 -14.89 5.33 8.67
CA THR A 21 -15.30 5.64 7.30
C THR A 21 -16.52 6.56 7.30
N ARG A 22 -16.48 7.60 6.46
CA ARG A 22 -17.69 8.37 6.08
C ARG A 22 -18.62 7.51 5.22
N PRO A 23 -19.92 7.84 5.11
CA PRO A 23 -20.85 7.10 4.25
C PRO A 23 -20.34 6.93 2.82
N GLY A 24 -19.80 7.99 2.20
CA GLY A 24 -19.24 7.95 0.86
C GLY A 24 -17.99 7.07 0.74
N GLU A 25 -17.12 7.05 1.75
CA GLU A 25 -15.95 6.16 1.82
C GLU A 25 -16.38 4.71 1.96
N TRP A 26 -17.35 4.44 2.83
CA TRP A 26 -17.93 3.11 3.00
C TRP A 26 -18.59 2.59 1.72
N ALA A 27 -19.31 3.43 0.99
CA ALA A 27 -19.93 3.08 -0.29
C ALA A 27 -18.90 2.61 -1.35
N GLN A 28 -17.64 3.07 -1.26
CA GLN A 28 -16.57 2.57 -2.14
C GLN A 28 -16.06 1.18 -1.71
N ILE A 29 -16.10 0.86 -0.42
CA ILE A 29 -15.51 -0.36 0.16
C ILE A 29 -16.52 -1.50 0.22
N ALA A 30 -17.74 -1.22 0.67
CA ALA A 30 -18.76 -2.23 0.98
C ALA A 30 -19.03 -3.23 -0.16
N PRO A 31 -19.20 -2.80 -1.43
CA PRO A 31 -19.47 -3.72 -2.55
C PRO A 31 -18.30 -4.66 -2.87
N LEU A 32 -17.09 -4.34 -2.38
CA LEU A 32 -15.87 -5.10 -2.67
C LEU A 32 -15.57 -6.15 -1.60
N LEU A 33 -16.28 -6.10 -0.48
CA LEU A 33 -16.15 -7.08 0.59
C LEU A 33 -16.88 -8.39 0.23
N PRO A 34 -16.38 -9.54 0.73
CA PRO A 34 -17.03 -10.82 0.49
C PRO A 34 -18.49 -10.84 0.95
N ALA A 35 -19.37 -11.31 0.09
CA ALA A 35 -20.76 -11.50 0.39
C ALA A 35 -20.98 -12.45 1.60
N ARG A 36 -22.18 -12.43 2.17
CA ARG A 36 -22.58 -13.36 3.22
C ARG A 36 -22.57 -14.79 2.67
N ARG A 37 -21.97 -15.72 3.43
CA ARG A 37 -22.06 -17.14 3.08
C ARG A 37 -23.50 -17.62 3.18
N ARG A 38 -23.92 -18.46 2.25
CA ARG A 38 -25.28 -19.06 2.26
C ARG A 38 -25.43 -20.09 3.39
N LEU A 39 -24.36 -20.82 3.71
CA LEU A 39 -24.32 -21.87 4.69
C LEU A 39 -23.43 -21.47 5.89
N GLY A 40 -23.74 -22.00 7.07
CA GLY A 40 -23.01 -21.77 8.31
C GLY A 40 -23.65 -20.70 9.20
N ARG A 41 -23.01 -20.43 10.36
CA ARG A 41 -23.50 -19.42 11.31
C ARG A 41 -23.64 -18.06 10.65
N PRO A 42 -24.80 -17.41 10.75
CA PRO A 42 -25.02 -16.07 10.20
C PRO A 42 -24.01 -15.07 10.72
N ARG A 43 -23.63 -14.09 9.85
CA ARG A 43 -22.81 -12.96 10.27
C ARG A 43 -23.64 -12.06 11.19
N GLU A 44 -23.23 -11.93 12.44
CA GLU A 44 -23.92 -11.12 13.46
C GLU A 44 -23.40 -9.67 13.49
N ARG A 45 -22.14 -9.45 13.03
CA ARG A 45 -21.51 -8.14 13.14
C ARG A 45 -21.57 -7.39 11.82
N ASP A 46 -21.81 -6.09 11.92
CA ASP A 46 -21.71 -5.18 10.80
C ASP A 46 -20.27 -5.11 10.28
N LEU A 47 -20.11 -5.25 8.95
CA LEU A 47 -18.80 -5.21 8.32
C LEU A 47 -18.14 -3.83 8.36
N ARG A 48 -18.96 -2.77 8.39
CA ARG A 48 -18.44 -1.42 8.50
C ARG A 48 -17.69 -1.24 9.82
N THR A 49 -18.28 -1.66 10.91
CA THR A 49 -17.66 -1.61 12.24
C THR A 49 -16.36 -2.44 12.30
N ILE A 50 -16.30 -3.59 11.61
CA ILE A 50 -15.07 -4.39 11.51
C ILE A 50 -13.98 -3.65 10.71
N VAL A 51 -14.34 -3.06 9.57
CA VAL A 51 -13.39 -2.29 8.75
C VAL A 51 -12.90 -1.06 9.51
N ASP A 52 -13.79 -0.32 10.17
CA ASP A 52 -13.45 0.86 10.96
C ASP A 52 -12.49 0.51 12.11
N ALA A 53 -12.70 -0.63 12.79
CA ALA A 53 -11.77 -1.14 13.79
C ALA A 53 -10.37 -1.45 13.22
N ILE A 54 -10.31 -2.06 12.03
CA ILE A 54 -9.04 -2.32 11.33
C ILE A 54 -8.36 -1.01 10.92
N LEU A 55 -9.11 -0.04 10.40
CA LEU A 55 -8.60 1.28 10.03
C LEU A 55 -8.15 2.10 11.25
N TYR A 56 -8.79 1.91 12.42
CA TYR A 56 -8.34 2.48 13.68
C TYR A 56 -6.96 1.96 14.08
N LEU A 57 -6.74 0.64 14.05
CA LEU A 57 -5.45 0.00 14.30
C LEU A 57 -4.36 0.48 13.32
N LEU A 58 -4.71 0.63 12.05
CA LEU A 58 -3.82 1.15 11.03
C LEU A 58 -3.40 2.60 11.33
N TRP A 59 -4.37 3.45 11.65
CA TRP A 59 -4.15 4.87 11.85
C TRP A 59 -3.38 5.19 13.12
N THR A 60 -3.80 4.62 14.24
CA THR A 60 -3.22 4.85 15.56
C THR A 60 -1.92 4.08 15.80
N GLY A 61 -1.75 2.94 15.13
CA GLY A 61 -0.63 2.03 15.35
C GLY A 61 -0.72 1.27 16.68
N CYS A 62 -1.85 1.34 17.39
CA CYS A 62 -2.00 0.68 18.68
C CYS A 62 -1.91 -0.85 18.57
N GLN A 63 -1.62 -1.50 19.68
CA GLN A 63 -1.63 -2.96 19.77
C GLN A 63 -3.06 -3.50 19.64
N TRP A 64 -3.20 -4.73 19.15
CA TRP A 64 -4.49 -5.40 19.05
C TRP A 64 -5.27 -5.43 20.37
N ARG A 65 -4.55 -5.54 21.49
CA ARG A 65 -5.15 -5.56 22.84
C ARG A 65 -5.66 -4.20 23.31
N ALA A 66 -5.18 -3.12 22.69
CA ALA A 66 -5.59 -1.75 22.98
C ALA A 66 -6.72 -1.25 22.05
N LEU A 67 -7.37 -2.15 21.30
CA LEU A 67 -8.54 -1.78 20.52
C LEU A 67 -9.66 -1.35 21.47
N PRO A 68 -10.27 -0.15 21.32
CA PRO A 68 -11.36 0.33 22.16
C PRO A 68 -12.54 -0.63 22.22
N HIS A 69 -13.20 -0.68 23.39
CA HIS A 69 -14.30 -1.60 23.67
C HIS A 69 -15.57 -1.35 22.85
N GLU A 70 -15.72 -0.14 22.28
CA GLU A 70 -16.81 0.23 21.39
C GLU A 70 -16.75 -0.49 20.03
N PHE A 71 -15.58 -1.02 19.67
CA PHE A 71 -15.44 -1.89 18.51
C PHE A 71 -15.81 -3.34 18.86
N PRO A 72 -16.07 -4.19 17.85
CA PRO A 72 -16.26 -5.61 18.09
C PRO A 72 -15.07 -6.24 18.81
N PRO A 73 -15.27 -7.37 19.53
CA PRO A 73 -14.19 -8.04 20.24
C PRO A 73 -12.94 -8.22 19.37
N ARG A 74 -11.78 -7.94 19.96
CA ARG A 74 -10.48 -8.02 19.28
C ARG A 74 -10.31 -9.29 18.46
N SER A 75 -10.66 -10.45 19.03
CA SER A 75 -10.54 -11.75 18.34
C SER A 75 -11.37 -11.81 17.06
N THR A 76 -12.55 -11.21 17.07
CA THR A 76 -13.42 -11.11 15.89
C THR A 76 -12.76 -10.23 14.81
N VAL A 77 -12.33 -9.00 15.15
CA VAL A 77 -11.69 -8.07 14.22
C VAL A 77 -10.42 -8.69 13.63
N GLN A 78 -9.59 -9.29 14.48
CA GLN A 78 -8.36 -9.98 14.10
C GLN A 78 -8.64 -11.18 13.18
N GLY A 79 -9.68 -11.94 13.46
CA GLY A 79 -10.12 -13.05 12.62
C GLY A 79 -10.53 -12.61 11.21
N TYR A 80 -11.23 -11.48 11.08
CA TYR A 80 -11.55 -10.89 9.77
C TYR A 80 -10.29 -10.38 9.05
N PHE A 81 -9.40 -9.68 9.75
CA PHE A 81 -8.15 -9.19 9.17
C PHE A 81 -7.34 -10.34 8.58
N TYR A 82 -7.11 -11.43 9.32
CA TYR A 82 -6.35 -12.57 8.85
C TYR A 82 -7.05 -13.31 7.71
N ARG A 83 -8.34 -13.56 7.82
CA ARG A 83 -9.11 -14.21 6.75
C ARG A 83 -9.02 -13.43 5.44
N TRP A 84 -9.16 -12.11 5.48
CA TRP A 84 -9.11 -11.25 4.30
C TRP A 84 -7.70 -11.05 3.77
N ARG A 85 -6.69 -11.17 4.62
CA ARG A 85 -5.28 -11.27 4.24
C ARG A 85 -5.02 -12.56 3.46
N ASP A 86 -5.43 -13.70 4.02
CA ASP A 86 -5.06 -15.03 3.52
C ASP A 86 -5.80 -15.44 2.25
N ASN A 87 -7.03 -14.95 2.07
CA ASN A 87 -7.84 -15.22 0.87
C ASN A 87 -7.70 -14.15 -0.23
N GLY A 88 -6.77 -13.21 -0.11
CA GLY A 88 -6.49 -12.20 -1.11
C GLY A 88 -7.54 -11.08 -1.23
N THR A 89 -8.44 -10.92 -0.24
CA THR A 89 -9.47 -9.87 -0.28
C THR A 89 -8.87 -8.47 -0.33
N TRP A 90 -7.83 -8.19 0.46
CA TRP A 90 -7.19 -6.87 0.46
C TRP A 90 -6.57 -6.52 -0.90
N GLN A 91 -5.96 -7.50 -1.58
CA GLN A 91 -5.41 -7.33 -2.93
C GLN A 91 -6.51 -7.02 -3.95
N ARG A 92 -7.63 -7.77 -3.91
CA ARG A 92 -8.77 -7.54 -4.81
C ARG A 92 -9.39 -6.16 -4.60
N ILE A 93 -9.59 -5.74 -3.35
CA ILE A 93 -10.12 -4.41 -3.03
C ILE A 93 -9.18 -3.33 -3.55
N ASN A 94 -7.86 -3.47 -3.31
CA ASN A 94 -6.87 -2.52 -3.81
C ASN A 94 -6.96 -2.38 -5.34
N ALA A 95 -6.96 -3.49 -6.07
CA ALA A 95 -7.03 -3.48 -7.53
C ALA A 95 -8.30 -2.78 -8.05
N GLN A 96 -9.46 -3.05 -7.43
CA GLN A 96 -10.73 -2.43 -7.81
C GLN A 96 -10.76 -0.93 -7.52
N LEU A 97 -10.25 -0.50 -6.36
CA LEU A 97 -10.18 0.92 -6.02
C LEU A 97 -9.21 1.68 -6.92
N VAL A 98 -8.08 1.07 -7.27
CA VAL A 98 -7.13 1.62 -8.24
C VAL A 98 -7.80 1.79 -9.60
N ALA A 99 -8.49 0.76 -10.11
CA ALA A 99 -9.20 0.82 -11.38
C ALA A 99 -10.23 1.96 -11.41
N ARG A 100 -11.07 2.08 -10.36
CA ARG A 100 -12.04 3.19 -10.22
C ARG A 100 -11.36 4.56 -10.17
N ALA A 101 -10.25 4.68 -9.42
CA ALA A 101 -9.53 5.94 -9.30
C ALA A 101 -8.89 6.36 -10.63
N ARG A 102 -8.38 5.43 -11.40
CA ARG A 102 -7.86 5.66 -12.76
C ARG A 102 -8.96 6.10 -13.71
N GLN A 103 -10.06 5.35 -13.76
CA GLN A 103 -11.21 5.66 -14.60
C GLN A 103 -11.76 7.07 -14.33
N ARG A 104 -11.83 7.45 -13.05
CA ARG A 104 -12.27 8.79 -12.65
C ARG A 104 -11.36 9.91 -13.15
N GLN A 105 -10.10 9.62 -13.41
CA GLN A 105 -9.12 10.55 -13.99
C GLN A 105 -9.04 10.47 -15.51
N GLY A 106 -10.00 9.81 -16.16
CA GLY A 106 -10.00 9.61 -17.61
C GLY A 106 -8.86 8.70 -18.10
N ARG A 107 -8.31 7.86 -17.20
CA ARG A 107 -7.24 6.91 -17.56
C ARG A 107 -7.81 5.53 -17.85
N GLU A 108 -7.12 4.78 -18.70
CA GLU A 108 -7.41 3.35 -18.85
C GLU A 108 -7.33 2.61 -17.52
N LEU A 109 -8.16 1.57 -17.35
CA LEU A 109 -8.20 0.75 -16.14
C LEU A 109 -6.84 0.08 -15.86
N THR A 110 -6.13 -0.31 -16.93
CA THR A 110 -4.81 -0.96 -16.85
C THR A 110 -3.70 0.01 -17.23
N PRO A 111 -2.68 0.21 -16.39
CA PRO A 111 -1.55 1.07 -16.71
C PRO A 111 -0.62 0.44 -17.75
N SER A 112 0.03 1.27 -18.56
CA SER A 112 1.13 0.89 -19.47
C SER A 112 2.51 1.20 -18.88
N ALA A 113 2.57 2.13 -17.92
CA ALA A 113 3.80 2.54 -17.23
C ALA A 113 3.59 2.57 -15.71
N GLY A 114 4.67 2.29 -14.99
CA GLY A 114 4.71 2.34 -13.52
C GLY A 114 6.01 2.95 -13.00
N ILE A 115 6.05 3.18 -11.71
CA ILE A 115 7.20 3.74 -11.01
C ILE A 115 7.50 2.84 -9.81
N ILE A 116 8.71 2.32 -9.73
CA ILE A 116 9.16 1.47 -8.63
C ILE A 116 10.03 2.23 -7.64
N ASP A 117 9.84 1.95 -6.36
CA ASP A 117 10.74 2.39 -5.29
C ASP A 117 10.67 1.44 -4.10
N SER A 118 11.62 1.57 -3.18
CA SER A 118 11.71 0.78 -1.97
C SER A 118 11.91 1.61 -0.71
N GLN A 119 11.24 1.21 0.35
CA GLN A 119 11.42 1.77 1.69
C GLN A 119 11.87 0.69 2.67
N SER A 120 13.02 0.90 3.31
CA SER A 120 13.45 0.08 4.44
C SER A 120 12.85 0.59 5.74
N VAL A 121 12.27 -0.30 6.54
CA VAL A 121 11.65 0.02 7.83
C VAL A 121 12.16 -0.91 8.91
N ALA A 122 12.41 -0.34 10.10
CA ALA A 122 12.81 -1.12 11.25
C ALA A 122 11.68 -2.07 11.70
N THR A 123 12.03 -3.29 12.06
CA THR A 123 11.14 -4.22 12.76
C THR A 123 11.31 -4.08 14.28
N THR A 124 10.34 -4.61 14.99
CA THR A 124 10.40 -4.79 16.44
C THR A 124 10.85 -6.23 16.79
N GLU A 125 10.75 -6.61 18.04
CA GLU A 125 11.02 -7.95 18.57
C GLU A 125 10.01 -9.02 18.12
N SER A 126 8.94 -8.66 17.41
CA SER A 126 7.83 -9.57 17.03
C SER A 126 8.25 -10.80 16.20
N GLY A 127 9.51 -10.88 15.81
CA GLY A 127 10.03 -12.03 15.06
C GLY A 127 9.81 -11.95 13.55
N GLY A 128 9.88 -13.12 12.89
CA GLY A 128 9.69 -13.28 11.44
C GLY A 128 10.88 -12.83 10.58
N PRO A 129 10.78 -12.98 9.25
CA PRO A 129 11.86 -12.66 8.33
C PRO A 129 12.28 -11.19 8.42
N ARG A 130 13.56 -10.95 8.64
CA ARG A 130 14.18 -9.62 8.73
C ARG A 130 15.65 -9.69 8.32
N GLY A 131 16.25 -8.56 7.96
CA GLY A 131 17.66 -8.47 7.60
C GLY A 131 18.18 -7.05 7.81
N VAL A 132 19.43 -6.80 7.45
CA VAL A 132 20.08 -5.47 7.59
C VAL A 132 20.23 -4.88 6.19
N ASP A 133 19.63 -3.70 5.98
CA ASP A 133 19.96 -2.83 4.85
C ASP A 133 21.23 -2.07 5.21
N ALA A 134 22.36 -2.50 4.67
CA ALA A 134 23.67 -1.91 4.98
C ALA A 134 23.77 -0.44 4.52
N GLY A 135 23.16 -0.09 3.37
CA GLY A 135 23.18 1.26 2.84
C GLY A 135 22.41 2.26 3.69
N LYS A 136 21.25 1.85 4.21
CA LYS A 136 20.38 2.69 5.06
C LYS A 136 20.62 2.48 6.56
N ARG A 137 21.45 1.51 6.95
CA ARG A 137 21.73 1.09 8.33
C ARG A 137 20.46 0.73 9.12
N ILE A 138 19.50 0.09 8.46
CA ILE A 138 18.22 -0.30 9.06
C ILE A 138 18.14 -1.83 9.16
N LYS A 139 17.94 -2.34 10.39
CA LYS A 139 17.60 -3.75 10.65
C LYS A 139 16.09 -3.91 10.58
N GLY A 140 15.60 -4.65 9.58
CA GLY A 140 14.16 -4.80 9.42
C GLY A 140 13.73 -5.40 8.11
N ARG A 141 12.73 -4.80 7.50
CA ARG A 141 12.13 -5.22 6.23
C ARG A 141 12.18 -4.10 5.19
N LYS A 142 12.14 -4.50 3.95
CA LYS A 142 12.05 -3.61 2.80
C LYS A 142 10.68 -3.77 2.15
N ARG A 143 10.03 -2.65 1.86
CA ARG A 143 8.76 -2.56 1.17
C ARG A 143 9.03 -2.06 -0.24
N HIS A 144 9.00 -2.94 -1.24
CA HIS A 144 8.96 -2.52 -2.64
C HIS A 144 7.53 -2.19 -3.00
N ILE A 145 7.31 -1.01 -3.57
CA ILE A 145 6.04 -0.62 -4.15
C ILE A 145 6.21 -0.28 -5.63
N VAL A 146 5.17 -0.55 -6.39
CA VAL A 146 5.03 -0.01 -7.74
C VAL A 146 3.74 0.78 -7.78
N THR A 147 3.82 2.02 -8.23
CA THR A 147 2.66 2.86 -8.50
C THR A 147 2.52 3.10 -9.99
N ASP A 148 1.34 3.53 -10.43
CA ASP A 148 1.22 4.14 -11.74
C ASP A 148 1.75 5.59 -11.75
N THR A 149 1.64 6.28 -12.86
CA THR A 149 2.10 7.66 -13.04
C THR A 149 1.30 8.70 -12.24
N GLU A 150 0.16 8.32 -11.68
CA GLU A 150 -0.68 9.16 -10.79
C GLU A 150 -0.40 8.89 -9.30
N GLY A 151 0.39 7.84 -9.00
CA GLY A 151 0.73 7.43 -7.64
C GLY A 151 -0.21 6.41 -7.03
N PHE A 152 -1.06 5.75 -7.82
CA PHE A 152 -1.91 4.66 -7.35
C PHE A 152 -1.10 3.39 -7.18
N LEU A 153 -1.18 2.76 -6.01
CA LEU A 153 -0.44 1.55 -5.67
C LEU A 153 -0.92 0.35 -6.50
N LEU A 154 -0.11 -0.08 -7.46
CA LEU A 154 -0.37 -1.24 -8.30
C LEU A 154 0.01 -2.54 -7.58
N ALA A 155 1.17 -2.56 -6.94
CA ALA A 155 1.66 -3.71 -6.20
C ALA A 155 2.55 -3.31 -5.03
N VAL A 156 2.65 -4.21 -4.06
CA VAL A 156 3.58 -4.15 -2.95
C VAL A 156 4.18 -5.53 -2.67
N ARG A 157 5.48 -5.55 -2.40
CA ARG A 157 6.20 -6.73 -1.91
C ARG A 157 7.00 -6.36 -0.69
N VAL A 158 6.82 -7.11 0.39
CA VAL A 158 7.62 -6.96 1.62
C VAL A 158 8.57 -8.14 1.73
N HIS A 159 9.82 -7.89 2.12
CA HIS A 159 10.84 -8.92 2.32
C HIS A 159 11.89 -8.45 3.34
N ALA A 160 12.85 -9.31 3.69
CA ALA A 160 13.96 -8.96 4.56
C ALA A 160 14.82 -7.84 3.96
N ALA A 161 15.27 -6.87 4.78
CA ALA A 161 15.92 -5.66 4.30
C ALA A 161 17.31 -5.88 3.68
N ASN A 162 17.96 -7.03 3.93
CA ASN A 162 19.23 -7.39 3.31
C ASN A 162 19.12 -7.76 1.82
N ILE A 163 17.92 -8.02 1.31
CA ILE A 163 17.73 -8.26 -0.13
C ILE A 163 17.91 -6.92 -0.85
N GLN A 164 18.85 -6.87 -1.80
CA GLN A 164 19.12 -5.67 -2.60
C GLN A 164 17.94 -5.30 -3.49
N ASP A 165 17.81 -4.01 -3.80
CA ASP A 165 16.65 -3.48 -4.53
C ASP A 165 16.42 -4.14 -5.89
N PRO A 166 17.43 -4.39 -6.76
CA PRO A 166 17.22 -5.07 -8.02
C PRO A 166 16.66 -6.50 -7.84
N HIS A 167 17.15 -7.24 -6.85
CA HIS A 167 16.68 -8.60 -6.58
C HIS A 167 15.25 -8.63 -6.02
N GLY A 168 14.93 -7.68 -5.11
CA GLY A 168 13.58 -7.54 -4.56
C GLY A 168 12.55 -7.11 -5.61
N ALA A 169 12.96 -6.35 -6.62
CA ALA A 169 12.10 -5.87 -7.70
C ALA A 169 11.60 -7.02 -8.60
N VAL A 170 12.39 -8.06 -8.82
CA VAL A 170 12.02 -9.18 -9.74
C VAL A 170 10.65 -9.75 -9.39
N ALA A 171 10.44 -10.09 -8.12
CA ALA A 171 9.20 -10.73 -7.68
C ALA A 171 7.98 -9.82 -7.83
N VAL A 172 8.11 -8.51 -7.57
CA VAL A 172 6.99 -7.58 -7.71
C VAL A 172 6.69 -7.29 -9.17
N LEU A 173 7.70 -7.17 -10.04
CA LEU A 173 7.50 -6.91 -11.46
C LEU A 173 6.92 -8.14 -12.19
N ARG A 174 7.33 -9.37 -11.84
CA ARG A 174 6.70 -10.60 -12.35
C ARG A 174 5.22 -10.69 -12.01
N ALA A 175 4.87 -10.42 -10.75
CA ALA A 175 3.47 -10.41 -10.33
C ALA A 175 2.65 -9.33 -11.06
N LEU A 176 3.24 -8.15 -11.28
CA LEU A 176 2.61 -7.07 -12.03
C LEU A 176 2.37 -7.42 -13.48
N ARG A 177 3.29 -8.14 -14.13
CA ARG A 177 3.13 -8.57 -15.53
C ARG A 177 1.92 -9.45 -15.72
N GLN A 178 1.67 -10.34 -14.75
CA GLN A 178 0.48 -11.21 -14.76
C GLN A 178 -0.81 -10.41 -14.56
N ALA A 179 -0.78 -9.44 -13.62
CA ALA A 179 -1.95 -8.61 -13.30
C ALA A 179 -2.25 -7.53 -14.36
N PHE A 180 -1.22 -7.00 -15.00
CA PHE A 180 -1.29 -5.88 -15.97
C PHE A 180 -0.46 -6.19 -17.22
N PRO A 181 -0.96 -6.98 -18.18
CA PRO A 181 -0.21 -7.38 -19.38
C PRO A 181 0.29 -6.21 -20.25
N LYS A 182 -0.41 -5.06 -20.21
CA LYS A 182 -0.01 -3.84 -20.93
C LYS A 182 1.14 -3.08 -20.26
N LEU A 183 1.44 -3.35 -18.98
CA LEU A 183 2.49 -2.66 -18.24
C LEU A 183 3.87 -3.14 -18.69
N ARG A 184 4.62 -2.27 -19.35
CA ARG A 184 5.93 -2.58 -19.95
C ARG A 184 7.04 -1.59 -19.60
N HIS A 185 6.68 -0.38 -19.18
CA HIS A 185 7.61 0.69 -18.89
C HIS A 185 7.64 0.96 -17.39
N ILE A 186 8.84 0.91 -16.80
CA ILE A 186 9.05 1.17 -15.37
C ILE A 186 10.08 2.27 -15.20
N PHE A 187 9.66 3.36 -14.55
CA PHE A 187 10.58 4.39 -14.06
C PHE A 187 11.18 3.94 -12.73
N ALA A 188 12.50 4.07 -12.59
CA ALA A 188 13.22 3.61 -11.41
C ALA A 188 14.37 4.57 -11.06
N ASP A 189 14.89 4.47 -9.86
CA ASP A 189 16.09 5.19 -9.46
C ASP A 189 17.38 4.46 -9.92
N ARG A 190 18.52 5.08 -9.63
CA ARG A 190 19.84 4.58 -10.04
C ARG A 190 20.18 3.18 -9.49
N VAL A 191 19.60 2.80 -8.36
CA VAL A 191 19.85 1.49 -7.72
C VAL A 191 19.39 0.33 -8.62
N TYR A 192 18.38 0.54 -9.45
CA TYR A 192 17.86 -0.48 -10.38
C TYR A 192 18.62 -0.54 -11.72
N ARG A 193 19.72 0.22 -11.86
CA ARG A 193 20.53 0.28 -13.07
C ARG A 193 21.26 -1.04 -13.33
N GLY A 194 21.43 -1.34 -14.62
CA GLY A 194 22.24 -2.48 -15.09
C GLY A 194 21.41 -3.63 -15.63
N PRO A 195 22.08 -4.62 -16.24
CA PRO A 195 21.40 -5.72 -16.94
C PRO A 195 20.80 -6.77 -16.00
N GLN A 196 21.19 -6.79 -14.73
CA GLN A 196 20.80 -7.81 -13.77
C GLN A 196 19.28 -7.94 -13.62
N LEU A 197 18.58 -6.81 -13.47
CA LEU A 197 17.11 -6.81 -13.34
C LEU A 197 16.45 -7.21 -14.65
N LEU A 198 16.88 -6.69 -15.79
CA LEU A 198 16.32 -7.03 -17.09
C LEU A 198 16.55 -8.50 -17.45
N ASN A 199 17.75 -9.04 -17.18
CA ASN A 199 18.07 -10.45 -17.40
C ASN A 199 17.18 -11.37 -16.53
N ALA A 200 16.96 -10.97 -15.27
CA ALA A 200 16.08 -11.72 -14.37
C ALA A 200 14.59 -11.65 -14.75
N LEU A 201 14.19 -10.76 -15.64
CA LEU A 201 12.83 -10.58 -16.13
C LEU A 201 12.64 -11.02 -17.60
N ALA A 202 13.69 -11.53 -18.24
CA ALA A 202 13.67 -11.86 -19.68
C ALA A 202 12.60 -12.90 -20.05
N ASP A 203 12.30 -13.83 -19.14
CA ASP A 203 11.29 -14.86 -19.30
C ASP A 203 9.84 -14.37 -19.18
N CYS A 204 9.60 -13.17 -18.66
CA CYS A 204 8.26 -12.62 -18.48
C CYS A 204 7.89 -11.50 -19.48
N GLY A 205 8.63 -11.42 -20.58
CA GLY A 205 8.39 -10.53 -21.72
C GLY A 205 9.17 -9.22 -21.66
N PRO A 206 9.01 -8.36 -22.66
CA PRO A 206 9.82 -7.16 -22.79
C PRO A 206 9.49 -6.15 -21.68
N TRP A 207 10.56 -5.67 -21.02
CA TRP A 207 10.51 -4.59 -20.04
C TRP A 207 11.43 -3.46 -20.46
N THR A 208 10.97 -2.22 -20.31
CA THR A 208 11.78 -1.01 -20.37
C THR A 208 11.95 -0.48 -18.95
N ILE A 209 13.19 -0.45 -18.46
CA ILE A 209 13.52 0.17 -17.16
C ILE A 209 14.22 1.49 -17.45
N GLU A 210 13.50 2.58 -17.24
CA GLU A 210 14.03 3.95 -17.42
C GLU A 210 14.58 4.48 -16.09
N ILE A 211 15.87 4.75 -16.05
CA ILE A 211 16.53 5.28 -14.87
C ILE A 211 16.36 6.79 -14.82
N VAL A 212 15.57 7.27 -13.87
CA VAL A 212 15.36 8.70 -13.61
C VAL A 212 16.40 9.18 -12.60
N GLN A 213 17.33 10.00 -13.05
CA GLN A 213 18.42 10.55 -12.25
C GLN A 213 18.57 12.07 -12.45
N ARG A 214 19.24 12.72 -11.51
CA ARG A 214 19.58 14.14 -11.67
C ARG A 214 20.53 14.36 -12.84
N PRO A 215 20.38 15.47 -13.57
CA PRO A 215 21.40 15.89 -14.52
C PRO A 215 22.76 16.10 -13.81
N PRO A 216 23.87 15.78 -14.46
CA PRO A 216 25.20 16.05 -13.91
C PRO A 216 25.37 17.54 -13.57
N GLY A 217 26.08 17.85 -12.49
CA GLY A 217 26.43 19.22 -12.09
C GLY A 217 25.36 20.03 -11.35
N VAL A 218 24.10 19.54 -11.24
CA VAL A 218 23.04 20.26 -10.52
C VAL A 218 23.18 20.04 -9.01
N LYS A 219 23.37 21.14 -8.24
CA LYS A 219 23.40 21.16 -6.77
C LYS A 219 22.00 21.51 -6.21
N GLY A 220 21.71 21.06 -4.99
CA GLY A 220 20.46 21.37 -4.28
C GLY A 220 19.30 20.41 -4.58
N PHE A 221 18.12 20.71 -4.02
CA PHE A 221 16.89 19.92 -4.23
C PHE A 221 16.37 20.13 -5.65
N GLN A 222 16.12 19.03 -6.35
CA GLN A 222 15.46 19.04 -7.65
C GLN A 222 14.33 18.02 -7.65
N LEU A 223 13.13 18.49 -8.02
CA LEU A 223 12.00 17.61 -8.25
C LEU A 223 12.26 16.79 -9.52
N LEU A 224 12.43 15.49 -9.37
CA LEU A 224 12.57 14.58 -10.51
C LEU A 224 11.18 14.10 -10.96
N PRO A 225 10.73 14.50 -12.16
CA PRO A 225 9.46 14.02 -12.70
C PRO A 225 9.40 12.49 -12.62
N ARG A 226 8.21 11.93 -12.38
CA ARG A 226 7.96 10.50 -12.14
C ARG A 226 8.46 10.01 -10.77
N ARG A 227 9.74 10.12 -10.40
CA ARG A 227 10.24 9.62 -9.12
C ARG A 227 9.51 10.21 -7.92
N TRP A 228 9.30 11.52 -7.86
CA TRP A 228 8.61 12.15 -6.75
C TRP A 228 7.19 11.58 -6.53
N VAL A 229 6.57 11.00 -7.56
CA VAL A 229 5.22 10.41 -7.47
C VAL A 229 5.21 9.21 -6.54
N VAL A 230 6.16 8.28 -6.69
CA VAL A 230 6.25 7.10 -5.81
C VAL A 230 6.76 7.49 -4.41
N GLU A 231 7.69 8.44 -4.31
CA GLU A 231 8.16 9.01 -3.03
C GLU A 231 6.99 9.64 -2.26
N ARG A 232 6.15 10.44 -2.92
CA ARG A 232 4.91 10.99 -2.37
C ARG A 232 3.95 9.89 -1.90
N SER A 233 3.81 8.82 -2.68
CA SER A 233 2.93 7.70 -2.32
C SER A 233 3.45 7.00 -1.06
N LEU A 234 4.76 6.76 -0.93
CA LEU A 234 5.36 6.25 0.29
C LEU A 234 5.13 7.18 1.49
N ALA A 235 5.28 8.49 1.30
CA ALA A 235 5.03 9.48 2.35
C ALA A 235 3.56 9.47 2.81
N TRP A 236 2.60 9.33 1.89
CA TRP A 236 1.18 9.23 2.24
C TRP A 236 0.83 7.93 2.96
N LEU A 237 1.38 6.79 2.56
CA LEU A 237 1.24 5.53 3.26
C LEU A 237 1.80 5.64 4.69
N GLY A 238 2.97 6.28 4.84
CA GLY A 238 3.64 6.50 6.12
C GLY A 238 2.89 7.38 7.13
N ARG A 239 1.86 8.12 6.70
CA ARG A 239 0.95 8.83 7.61
C ARG A 239 0.15 7.87 8.52
N SER A 240 0.04 6.61 8.16
CA SER A 240 -0.55 5.57 9.01
C SER A 240 0.50 5.11 10.02
N ARG A 241 0.27 5.39 11.31
CA ARG A 241 1.27 5.12 12.37
C ARG A 241 1.72 3.67 12.45
N ARG A 242 0.84 2.72 12.11
CA ARG A 242 1.21 1.30 12.04
C ARG A 242 2.28 0.99 11.00
N LEU A 243 2.48 1.87 10.02
CA LEU A 243 3.54 1.74 9.01
C LEU A 243 4.84 2.47 9.36
N ALA A 244 4.91 3.21 10.47
CA ALA A 244 6.13 3.90 10.92
C ALA A 244 7.27 2.93 11.21
N LYS A 245 6.95 1.74 11.74
CA LYS A 245 7.81 0.56 11.85
C LYS A 245 7.04 -0.65 11.32
N ASP A 246 7.71 -1.80 11.22
CA ASP A 246 7.04 -3.06 10.94
C ASP A 246 6.90 -3.86 12.24
N PHE A 247 5.67 -3.88 12.78
CA PHE A 247 5.31 -4.56 14.02
C PHE A 247 4.83 -6.00 13.79
N GLU A 248 4.85 -6.47 12.54
CA GLU A 248 4.18 -7.72 12.17
C GLU A 248 5.13 -8.92 12.23
N ALA A 249 4.66 -10.03 12.77
CA ALA A 249 5.42 -11.28 12.76
C ALA A 249 5.56 -11.87 11.35
N THR A 250 4.62 -11.60 10.44
CA THR A 250 4.60 -12.20 9.10
C THR A 250 4.68 -11.16 7.99
N ILE A 251 5.31 -11.53 6.88
CA ILE A 251 5.35 -10.74 5.63
C ILE A 251 3.93 -10.49 5.10
N ALA A 252 3.06 -11.48 5.20
CA ALA A 252 1.67 -11.37 4.73
C ALA A 252 0.91 -10.26 5.48
N SER A 253 1.05 -10.17 6.82
CA SER A 253 0.45 -9.10 7.61
C SER A 253 1.05 -7.74 7.29
N ALA A 254 2.37 -7.65 7.15
CA ALA A 254 3.05 -6.42 6.76
C ALA A 254 2.54 -5.91 5.40
N THR A 255 2.39 -6.80 4.42
CA THR A 255 1.83 -6.48 3.10
C THR A 255 0.37 -6.01 3.21
N ALA A 256 -0.45 -6.70 4.01
CA ALA A 256 -1.86 -6.34 4.19
C ALA A 256 -2.04 -4.93 4.77
N TRP A 257 -1.19 -4.51 5.71
CA TRP A 257 -1.25 -3.15 6.27
C TRP A 257 -0.90 -2.07 5.23
N VAL A 258 0.02 -2.33 4.31
CA VAL A 258 0.30 -1.39 3.21
C VAL A 258 -0.91 -1.26 2.28
N LEU A 259 -1.55 -2.38 1.92
CA LEU A 259 -2.76 -2.39 1.11
C LEU A 259 -3.92 -1.65 1.80
N LEU A 260 -4.10 -1.85 3.11
CA LEU A 260 -5.10 -1.14 3.91
C LEU A 260 -4.85 0.37 3.98
N ALA A 261 -3.59 0.79 4.08
CA ALA A 261 -3.24 2.21 4.03
C ALA A 261 -3.61 2.83 2.68
N ASN A 262 -3.35 2.11 1.58
CA ASN A 262 -3.76 2.56 0.24
C ASN A 262 -5.29 2.54 0.07
N LEU A 263 -5.99 1.50 0.57
CA LEU A 263 -7.45 1.45 0.59
C LEU A 263 -8.03 2.70 1.27
N ARG A 264 -7.51 3.07 2.44
CA ARG A 264 -7.94 4.28 3.16
C ARG A 264 -7.71 5.56 2.36
N LEU A 265 -6.59 5.68 1.67
CA LEU A 265 -6.29 6.83 0.81
C LEU A 265 -7.25 6.90 -0.38
N LEU A 266 -7.46 5.77 -1.07
CA LEU A 266 -8.29 5.70 -2.27
C LEU A 266 -9.77 5.87 -1.97
N SER A 267 -10.30 5.24 -0.91
CA SER A 267 -11.71 5.40 -0.53
C SER A 267 -12.04 6.86 -0.22
N ARG A 268 -11.15 7.58 0.48
CA ARG A 268 -11.28 9.01 0.73
C ARG A 268 -11.26 9.83 -0.55
N ARG A 269 -10.29 9.57 -1.42
CA ARG A 269 -10.17 10.29 -2.70
C ARG A 269 -11.38 10.07 -3.60
N LEU A 270 -11.93 8.85 -3.62
CA LEU A 270 -13.12 8.50 -4.40
C LEU A 270 -14.41 9.08 -3.81
N ALA A 271 -14.47 9.32 -2.51
CA ALA A 271 -15.66 9.86 -1.84
C ALA A 271 -15.76 11.40 -1.89
N THR A 272 -14.63 12.12 -2.04
CA THR A 272 -14.58 13.59 -1.96
C THR A 272 -14.71 14.29 -3.31
N ALA A 273 -14.97 13.58 -4.34
CA ALA A 273 -15.06 14.18 -5.67
C ALA A 273 -16.46 14.10 -6.24
#